data_df341e0158552f5bf2a3fa87722108c8
#
_entry.id   df341e0158552f5bf2a3fa87722108c8
#
_cell.length_a   1.000
_cell.length_b   1.000
_cell.length_c   1.000
_cell.angle_alpha   90.00
_cell.angle_beta   90.00
_cell.angle_gamma   90.00
#
_symmetry.space_group_name_H-M   'P 1'
#
loop_
_entity.id
_entity.type
_entity.pdbx_description
1 polymer ?
#
loop_
_entity_poly.entity_id
_entity_poly.type
_entity_poly.pdbx_seq_one_letter_code
_entity_poly.pdbx_strand_id
1 'polypeptide(L)'
;MMYKYILLDKRFLLVLFLINLFGTIYGFMWYESQLAITPTIFLIFVPDSPTASMFFTIFLLFFLFNKNTPYIEALALTTLFKYGIWAVVMNIFTLVVQGTLDWQGYMLIASHGAMAIQGILYAPFYKIKLRHLAVASIWLLHNEIIDYVYGMMPIYHQLTKYMNEIGYFTFWLSILTIFVAYKLTIGQQDKREA
;
A
#
# COMPACT_ATOMS: atom_id res chain seq x y z
N MET A 1 19.94 -15.10 -5.85
CA MET A 1 19.22 -14.78 -7.12
C MET A 1 18.07 -15.75 -7.46
N MET A 2 17.95 -16.87 -6.78
CA MET A 2 16.90 -17.89 -6.99
C MET A 2 15.47 -17.35 -6.83
N TYR A 3 15.22 -16.42 -5.87
CA TYR A 3 13.89 -15.85 -5.65
C TYR A 3 13.28 -15.16 -6.89
N LYS A 4 14.12 -14.56 -7.78
CA LYS A 4 13.62 -13.90 -9.00
C LYS A 4 12.95 -14.87 -9.97
N TYR A 5 13.44 -16.11 -10.05
CA TYR A 5 12.82 -17.15 -10.88
C TYR A 5 11.43 -17.52 -10.37
N ILE A 6 11.25 -17.59 -9.04
CA ILE A 6 9.94 -17.83 -8.43
C ILE A 6 8.97 -16.68 -8.73
N LEU A 7 9.43 -15.43 -8.57
CA LEU A 7 8.60 -14.23 -8.80
C LEU A 7 8.19 -14.06 -10.29
N LEU A 8 8.93 -14.67 -11.22
CA LEU A 8 8.64 -14.63 -12.67
C LEU A 8 7.88 -15.89 -13.14
N ASP A 9 7.74 -16.92 -12.30
CA ASP A 9 6.98 -18.11 -12.66
C ASP A 9 5.50 -17.76 -12.85
N LYS A 10 4.95 -18.09 -14.03
CA LYS A 10 3.58 -17.71 -14.38
C LYS A 10 2.52 -18.33 -13.47
N ARG A 11 2.78 -19.53 -12.93
CA ARG A 11 1.85 -20.22 -12.02
C ARG A 11 1.83 -19.48 -10.68
N PHE A 12 3.02 -19.12 -10.18
CA PHE A 12 3.17 -18.31 -8.97
C PHE A 12 2.49 -16.94 -9.13
N LEU A 13 2.74 -16.26 -10.26
CA LEU A 13 2.11 -14.97 -10.59
C LEU A 13 0.58 -15.06 -10.64
N LEU A 14 0.04 -16.14 -11.22
CA LEU A 14 -1.41 -16.35 -11.27
C LEU A 14 -2.01 -16.53 -9.87
N VAL A 15 -1.37 -17.36 -9.03
CA VAL A 15 -1.81 -17.55 -7.64
C VAL A 15 -1.75 -16.24 -6.87
N LEU A 16 -0.65 -15.49 -7.01
CA LEU A 16 -0.48 -14.20 -6.35
C LEU A 16 -1.51 -13.16 -6.84
N PHE A 17 -1.81 -13.15 -8.14
CA PHE A 17 -2.87 -12.33 -8.72
C PHE A 17 -4.23 -12.65 -8.10
N LEU A 18 -4.60 -13.93 -8.01
CA LEU A 18 -5.88 -14.35 -7.42
C LEU A 18 -5.97 -13.98 -5.93
N ILE A 19 -4.89 -14.20 -5.16
CA ILE A 19 -4.84 -13.80 -3.74
C ILE A 19 -5.07 -12.29 -3.59
N ASN A 20 -4.38 -11.47 -4.39
CA ASN A 20 -4.54 -10.01 -4.32
C ASN A 20 -5.92 -9.56 -4.84
N LEU A 21 -6.46 -10.19 -5.88
CA LEU A 21 -7.80 -9.90 -6.40
C LEU A 21 -8.88 -10.15 -5.33
N PHE A 22 -8.89 -11.33 -4.73
CA PHE A 22 -9.86 -11.65 -3.67
C PHE A 22 -9.61 -10.83 -2.41
N GLY A 23 -8.35 -10.56 -2.06
CA GLY A 23 -7.98 -9.66 -0.97
C GLY A 23 -8.48 -8.23 -1.20
N THR A 24 -8.39 -7.73 -2.42
CA THR A 24 -8.93 -6.41 -2.81
C THR A 24 -10.45 -6.36 -2.61
N ILE A 25 -11.18 -7.35 -3.15
CA ILE A 25 -12.65 -7.42 -3.02
C ILE A 25 -13.04 -7.47 -1.55
N TYR A 26 -12.42 -8.37 -0.77
CA TYR A 26 -12.67 -8.50 0.66
C TYR A 26 -12.33 -7.22 1.43
N GLY A 27 -11.24 -6.57 1.07
CA GLY A 27 -10.85 -5.29 1.66
C GLY A 27 -11.88 -4.19 1.42
N PHE A 28 -12.43 -4.06 0.21
CA PHE A 28 -13.52 -3.10 -0.07
C PHE A 28 -14.78 -3.41 0.74
N MET A 29 -15.12 -4.68 0.95
CA MET A 29 -16.26 -5.08 1.81
C MET A 29 -16.04 -4.63 3.26
N TRP A 30 -14.80 -4.66 3.78
CA TRP A 30 -14.47 -4.15 5.11
C TRP A 30 -14.71 -2.65 5.27
N TYR A 31 -14.55 -1.89 4.18
CA TYR A 31 -14.77 -0.44 4.19
C TYR A 31 -16.22 -0.03 3.91
N GLU A 32 -17.15 -0.98 3.69
CA GLU A 32 -18.53 -0.68 3.31
C GLU A 32 -19.19 0.34 4.25
N SER A 33 -19.10 0.14 5.56
CA SER A 33 -19.68 1.04 6.55
C SER A 33 -19.05 2.44 6.55
N GLN A 34 -17.74 2.53 6.36
CA GLN A 34 -17.04 3.82 6.27
C GLN A 34 -17.35 4.51 4.94
N LEU A 35 -17.37 3.79 3.84
CA LEU A 35 -17.72 4.35 2.53
C LEU A 35 -19.14 4.89 2.46
N ALA A 36 -20.10 4.26 3.18
CA ALA A 36 -21.49 4.72 3.23
C ALA A 36 -21.64 6.12 3.83
N ILE A 37 -20.71 6.56 4.69
CA ILE A 37 -20.70 7.88 5.31
C ILE A 37 -19.67 8.83 4.72
N THR A 38 -18.87 8.37 3.75
CA THR A 38 -17.80 9.15 3.12
C THR A 38 -18.38 10.07 2.03
N PRO A 39 -18.01 11.37 2.00
CA PRO A 39 -18.35 12.25 0.88
C PRO A 39 -17.88 11.67 -0.45
N THR A 40 -18.70 11.77 -1.48
CA THR A 40 -18.45 11.14 -2.79
C THR A 40 -17.08 11.50 -3.41
N ILE A 41 -16.61 12.72 -3.17
CA ILE A 41 -15.32 13.20 -3.69
C ILE A 41 -14.12 12.45 -3.08
N PHE A 42 -14.27 11.82 -1.91
CA PHE A 42 -13.20 11.12 -1.19
C PHE A 42 -13.25 9.61 -1.32
N LEU A 43 -14.29 9.04 -1.96
CA LEU A 43 -14.50 7.58 -2.02
C LEU A 43 -13.31 6.78 -2.56
N ILE A 44 -12.54 7.34 -3.49
CA ILE A 44 -11.38 6.65 -4.09
C ILE A 44 -10.15 6.63 -3.16
N PHE A 45 -10.13 7.53 -2.17
CA PHE A 45 -8.98 7.70 -1.27
C PHE A 45 -9.17 6.99 0.06
N VAL A 46 -10.40 6.87 0.57
CA VAL A 46 -10.68 6.33 1.90
C VAL A 46 -10.34 4.84 2.06
N PRO A 47 -10.55 3.94 1.09
CA PRO A 47 -10.16 2.53 1.25
C PRO A 47 -8.68 2.32 0.92
N ASP A 48 -7.79 2.75 1.80
CA ASP A 48 -6.33 2.76 1.64
C ASP A 48 -5.74 1.43 1.16
N SER A 49 -5.84 0.40 1.98
CA SER A 49 -5.25 -0.90 1.69
C SER A 49 -5.94 -1.66 0.55
N PRO A 50 -7.27 -1.61 0.38
CA PRO A 50 -7.92 -2.19 -0.79
C PRO A 50 -7.48 -1.52 -2.10
N THR A 51 -7.34 -0.19 -2.11
CA THR A 51 -6.87 0.56 -3.28
C THR A 51 -5.41 0.23 -3.61
N ALA A 52 -4.55 0.07 -2.59
CA ALA A 52 -3.17 -0.38 -2.78
C ALA A 52 -3.12 -1.79 -3.40
N SER A 53 -3.89 -2.73 -2.86
CA SER A 53 -4.00 -4.08 -3.38
C SER A 53 -4.58 -4.11 -4.80
N MET A 54 -5.52 -3.23 -5.12
CA MET A 54 -6.08 -3.06 -6.46
C MET A 54 -5.01 -2.61 -7.46
N PHE A 55 -4.18 -1.61 -7.13
CA PHE A 55 -3.09 -1.20 -8.01
C PHE A 55 -2.11 -2.34 -8.26
N PHE A 56 -1.79 -3.11 -7.23
CA PHE A 56 -0.90 -4.25 -7.39
C PHE A 56 -1.55 -5.39 -8.19
N THR A 57 -2.83 -5.65 -8.01
CA THR A 57 -3.60 -6.62 -8.81
C THR A 57 -3.58 -6.24 -10.29
N ILE A 58 -3.80 -4.96 -10.61
CA ILE A 58 -3.71 -4.44 -12.00
C ILE A 58 -2.28 -4.62 -12.55
N PHE A 59 -1.26 -4.28 -11.76
CA PHE A 59 0.13 -4.53 -12.15
C PHE A 59 0.38 -6.01 -12.46
N LEU A 60 -0.01 -6.94 -11.57
CA LEU A 60 0.17 -8.38 -11.77
C LEU A 60 -0.54 -8.88 -13.03
N LEU A 61 -1.75 -8.38 -13.31
CA LEU A 61 -2.50 -8.71 -14.51
C LEU A 61 -1.69 -8.36 -15.78
N PHE A 62 -1.20 -7.14 -15.88
CA PHE A 62 -0.39 -6.72 -17.03
C PHE A 62 0.96 -7.43 -17.10
N PHE A 63 1.57 -7.67 -15.94
CA PHE A 63 2.86 -8.35 -15.83
C PHE A 63 2.79 -9.82 -16.27
N LEU A 64 1.68 -10.52 -16.04
CA LEU A 64 1.40 -11.86 -16.58
C LEU A 64 1.45 -11.90 -18.12
N PHE A 65 1.09 -10.80 -18.78
CA PHE A 65 1.17 -10.63 -20.23
C PHE A 65 2.48 -9.97 -20.69
N ASN A 66 3.51 -9.91 -19.83
CA ASN A 66 4.80 -9.25 -20.09
C ASN A 66 4.68 -7.77 -20.46
N LYS A 67 3.67 -7.07 -19.93
CA LYS A 67 3.46 -5.63 -20.13
C LYS A 67 3.81 -4.86 -18.87
N ASN A 68 4.45 -3.71 -19.03
CA ASN A 68 4.72 -2.78 -17.94
C ASN A 68 3.70 -1.64 -17.94
N THR A 69 3.33 -1.20 -16.76
CA THR A 69 2.38 -0.11 -16.50
C THR A 69 2.98 0.87 -15.49
N PRO A 70 3.99 1.68 -15.84
CA PRO A 70 4.85 2.38 -14.88
C PRO A 70 4.15 3.31 -13.88
N TYR A 71 3.01 3.91 -14.24
CA TYR A 71 2.20 4.68 -13.28
C TYR A 71 1.53 3.79 -12.25
N ILE A 72 0.95 2.66 -12.67
CA ILE A 72 0.35 1.67 -11.76
C ILE A 72 1.43 1.01 -10.89
N GLU A 73 2.60 0.70 -11.47
CA GLU A 73 3.76 0.17 -10.74
C GLU A 73 4.20 1.12 -9.62
N ALA A 74 4.27 2.43 -9.89
CA ALA A 74 4.64 3.43 -8.91
C ALA A 74 3.59 3.54 -7.78
N LEU A 75 2.30 3.60 -8.15
CA LEU A 75 1.21 3.58 -7.19
C LEU A 75 1.21 2.29 -6.36
N ALA A 76 1.32 1.12 -7.00
CA ALA A 76 1.37 -0.16 -6.30
C ALA A 76 2.52 -0.23 -5.29
N LEU A 77 3.76 0.10 -5.70
CA LEU A 77 4.92 0.08 -4.80
C LEU A 77 4.73 0.99 -3.60
N THR A 78 4.35 2.24 -3.85
CA THR A 78 4.29 3.25 -2.80
C THR A 78 3.10 3.02 -1.86
N THR A 79 1.92 2.69 -2.38
CA THR A 79 0.74 2.48 -1.55
C THR A 79 0.80 1.17 -0.77
N LEU A 80 1.27 0.05 -1.37
CA LEU A 80 1.46 -1.20 -0.64
C LEU A 80 2.45 -1.05 0.51
N PHE A 81 3.56 -0.35 0.29
CA PHE A 81 4.56 -0.15 1.33
C PHE A 81 4.01 0.76 2.44
N LYS A 82 3.45 1.93 2.10
CA LYS A 82 2.91 2.86 3.08
C LYS A 82 1.77 2.24 3.89
N TYR A 83 0.70 1.83 3.21
CA TYR A 83 -0.50 1.36 3.89
C TYR A 83 -0.30 0.00 4.57
N GLY A 84 0.60 -0.84 4.00
CA GLY A 84 1.01 -2.08 4.64
C GLY A 84 1.69 -1.82 5.99
N ILE A 85 2.70 -0.95 6.04
CA ILE A 85 3.39 -0.60 7.30
C ILE A 85 2.45 0.16 8.23
N TRP A 86 1.67 1.12 7.71
CA TRP A 86 0.74 1.90 8.50
C TRP A 86 -0.25 1.00 9.26
N ALA A 87 -0.90 0.06 8.57
CA ALA A 87 -1.87 -0.84 9.20
C ALA A 87 -1.22 -1.76 10.25
N VAL A 88 0.01 -2.25 10.00
CA VAL A 88 0.78 -3.02 10.99
C VAL A 88 1.01 -2.19 12.24
N VAL A 89 1.48 -0.93 12.09
CA VAL A 89 1.75 -0.04 13.23
C VAL A 89 0.46 0.30 13.97
N MET A 90 -0.65 0.59 13.27
CA MET A 90 -1.93 0.90 13.92
C MET A 90 -2.47 -0.28 14.75
N ASN A 91 -2.37 -1.51 14.25
CA ASN A 91 -2.81 -2.68 15.01
C ASN A 91 -1.89 -2.97 16.21
N ILE A 92 -0.57 -2.81 16.07
CA ILE A 92 0.36 -2.90 17.21
C ILE A 92 0.08 -1.79 18.21
N PHE A 93 -0.19 -0.57 17.75
CA PHE A 93 -0.54 0.54 18.64
C PHE A 93 -1.87 0.30 19.38
N THR A 94 -2.85 -0.28 18.70
CA THR A 94 -4.10 -0.73 19.35
C THR A 94 -3.81 -1.75 20.46
N LEU A 95 -2.95 -2.76 20.20
CA LEU A 95 -2.54 -3.73 21.20
C LEU A 95 -1.87 -3.07 22.41
N VAL A 96 -0.98 -2.09 22.17
CA VAL A 96 -0.29 -1.37 23.27
C VAL A 96 -1.25 -0.52 24.10
N VAL A 97 -2.22 0.15 23.46
CA VAL A 97 -3.17 1.04 24.13
C VAL A 97 -4.26 0.26 24.90
N GLN A 98 -4.73 -0.86 24.34
CA GLN A 98 -5.81 -1.67 24.94
C GLN A 98 -5.31 -2.83 25.81
N GLY A 99 -4.06 -3.25 25.64
CA GLY A 99 -3.51 -4.46 26.28
C GLY A 99 -3.95 -5.78 25.60
N THR A 100 -4.89 -5.73 24.66
CA THR A 100 -5.42 -6.89 23.91
C THR A 100 -5.66 -6.52 22.46
N LEU A 101 -5.61 -7.52 21.59
CA LEU A 101 -5.93 -7.37 20.17
C LEU A 101 -6.79 -8.54 19.72
N ASP A 102 -7.86 -8.26 19.02
CA ASP A 102 -8.73 -9.29 18.44
C ASP A 102 -8.02 -10.08 17.34
N TRP A 103 -8.50 -11.27 17.02
CA TRP A 103 -7.97 -12.11 15.96
C TRP A 103 -7.83 -11.37 14.63
N GLN A 104 -8.81 -10.54 14.28
CA GLN A 104 -8.80 -9.71 13.09
C GLN A 104 -7.59 -8.78 13.05
N GLY A 105 -7.19 -8.20 14.17
CA GLY A 105 -6.00 -7.35 14.25
C GLY A 105 -4.70 -8.10 13.95
N TYR A 106 -4.54 -9.33 14.44
CA TYR A 106 -3.39 -10.19 14.09
C TYR A 106 -3.40 -10.58 12.63
N MET A 107 -4.56 -10.90 12.07
CA MET A 107 -4.73 -11.16 10.63
C MET A 107 -4.33 -9.92 9.80
N LEU A 108 -4.73 -8.71 10.23
CA LEU A 108 -4.35 -7.46 9.56
C LEU A 108 -2.85 -7.21 9.63
N ILE A 109 -2.20 -7.46 10.78
CA ILE A 109 -0.73 -7.36 10.89
C ILE A 109 -0.04 -8.27 9.87
N ALA A 110 -0.44 -9.53 9.79
CA ALA A 110 0.17 -10.49 8.89
C ALA A 110 -0.08 -10.15 7.41
N SER A 111 -1.33 -9.86 7.03
CA SER A 111 -1.72 -9.57 5.65
C SER A 111 -1.11 -8.25 5.14
N HIS A 112 -1.12 -7.19 5.95
CA HIS A 112 -0.58 -5.89 5.57
C HIS A 112 0.96 -5.87 5.59
N GLY A 113 1.58 -6.61 6.50
CA GLY A 113 3.02 -6.87 6.45
C GLY A 113 3.42 -7.57 5.15
N ALA A 114 2.66 -8.59 4.73
CA ALA A 114 2.86 -9.25 3.45
C ALA A 114 2.64 -8.30 2.25
N MET A 115 1.67 -7.37 2.32
CA MET A 115 1.47 -6.34 1.30
C MET A 115 2.71 -5.44 1.15
N ALA A 116 3.29 -4.95 2.24
CA ALA A 116 4.50 -4.13 2.20
C ALA A 116 5.68 -4.91 1.58
N ILE A 117 5.86 -6.17 1.99
CA ILE A 117 6.93 -7.04 1.48
C ILE A 117 6.76 -7.32 -0.01
N GLN A 118 5.56 -7.66 -0.49
CA GLN A 118 5.35 -7.95 -1.91
C GLN A 118 5.62 -6.74 -2.80
N GLY A 119 5.27 -5.52 -2.37
CA GLY A 119 5.58 -4.29 -3.09
C GLY A 119 7.09 -4.14 -3.34
N ILE A 120 7.90 -4.37 -2.30
CA ILE A 120 9.37 -4.31 -2.36
C ILE A 120 9.95 -5.46 -3.22
N LEU A 121 9.45 -6.68 -3.08
CA LEU A 121 9.94 -7.85 -3.81
C LEU A 121 9.82 -7.67 -5.33
N TYR A 122 8.78 -6.98 -5.79
CA TYR A 122 8.58 -6.68 -7.22
C TYR A 122 9.30 -5.43 -7.72
N ALA A 123 9.93 -4.63 -6.83
CA ALA A 123 10.64 -3.41 -7.21
C ALA A 123 11.69 -3.60 -8.34
N PRO A 124 12.44 -4.72 -8.42
CA PRO A 124 13.40 -4.94 -9.52
C PRO A 124 12.77 -5.10 -10.91
N PHE A 125 11.46 -5.33 -11.00
CA PHE A 125 10.75 -5.55 -12.25
C PHE A 125 9.98 -4.30 -12.72
N TYR A 126 9.83 -3.29 -11.89
CA TYR A 126 9.15 -2.05 -12.20
C TYR A 126 9.96 -1.18 -13.16
N LYS A 127 9.27 -0.49 -14.06
CA LYS A 127 9.85 0.47 -15.03
C LYS A 127 9.54 1.93 -14.64
N ILE A 128 9.65 2.21 -13.34
CA ILE A 128 9.32 3.51 -12.76
C ILE A 128 10.40 4.53 -13.16
N LYS A 129 9.95 5.71 -13.62
CA LYS A 129 10.76 6.92 -13.82
C LYS A 129 10.30 8.01 -12.86
N LEU A 130 11.09 9.09 -12.74
CA LEU A 130 10.79 10.19 -11.82
C LEU A 130 9.37 10.76 -11.97
N ARG A 131 8.85 10.91 -13.20
CA ARG A 131 7.48 11.38 -13.44
C ARG A 131 6.40 10.46 -12.86
N HIS A 132 6.63 9.14 -12.87
CA HIS A 132 5.68 8.16 -12.32
C HIS A 132 5.70 8.21 -10.80
N LEU A 133 6.90 8.31 -10.22
CA LEU A 133 7.06 8.49 -8.78
C LEU A 133 6.47 9.81 -8.30
N ALA A 134 6.60 10.90 -9.07
CA ALA A 134 5.99 12.19 -8.73
C ALA A 134 4.46 12.09 -8.64
N VAL A 135 3.80 11.40 -9.58
CA VAL A 135 2.34 11.16 -9.52
C VAL A 135 1.96 10.35 -8.30
N ALA A 136 2.70 9.27 -8.01
CA ALA A 136 2.45 8.45 -6.82
C ALA A 136 2.69 9.23 -5.51
N SER A 137 3.68 10.12 -5.49
CA SER A 137 3.94 11.01 -4.34
C SER A 137 2.79 11.99 -4.11
N ILE A 138 2.25 12.58 -5.18
CA ILE A 138 1.07 13.45 -5.09
C ILE A 138 -0.12 12.66 -4.52
N TRP A 139 -0.34 11.43 -5.00
CA TRP A 139 -1.38 10.56 -4.45
C TRP A 139 -1.23 10.35 -2.95
N LEU A 140 -0.04 9.96 -2.48
CA LEU A 140 0.22 9.71 -1.06
C LEU A 140 -0.02 10.95 -0.19
N LEU A 141 0.52 12.11 -0.59
CA LEU A 141 0.41 13.34 0.17
C LEU A 141 -1.02 13.91 0.14
N HIS A 142 -1.73 13.75 -0.98
CA HIS A 142 -3.14 14.15 -1.08
C HIS A 142 -4.02 13.29 -0.17
N ASN A 143 -3.76 11.99 -0.12
CA ASN A 143 -4.46 11.09 0.81
C ASN A 143 -4.30 11.52 2.27
N GLU A 144 -3.12 11.96 2.68
CA GLU A 144 -2.90 12.44 4.06
C GLU A 144 -3.73 13.68 4.39
N ILE A 145 -3.90 14.59 3.42
CA ILE A 145 -4.80 15.74 3.60
C ILE A 145 -6.23 15.24 3.82
N ILE A 146 -6.68 14.25 3.05
CA ILE A 146 -8.02 13.67 3.20
C ILE A 146 -8.17 13.00 4.57
N ASP A 147 -7.18 12.21 4.98
CA ASP A 147 -7.24 11.45 6.22
C ASP A 147 -7.18 12.34 7.47
N TYR A 148 -6.26 13.32 7.51
CA TYR A 148 -5.95 14.06 8.74
C TYR A 148 -6.49 15.49 8.77
N VAL A 149 -6.77 16.12 7.64
CA VAL A 149 -7.42 17.44 7.60
C VAL A 149 -8.92 17.30 7.47
N TYR A 150 -9.40 16.34 6.65
CA TYR A 150 -10.84 16.08 6.48
C TYR A 150 -11.37 14.94 7.36
N GLY A 151 -10.52 14.29 8.16
CA GLY A 151 -10.92 13.28 9.14
C GLY A 151 -11.40 11.97 8.54
N MET A 152 -10.89 11.59 7.36
CA MET A 152 -11.30 10.38 6.63
C MET A 152 -10.39 9.17 6.89
N MET A 153 -9.43 9.26 7.82
CA MET A 153 -8.56 8.14 8.21
C MET A 153 -9.39 6.86 8.50
N PRO A 154 -8.86 5.67 8.18
CA PRO A 154 -9.50 4.41 8.56
C PRO A 154 -9.88 4.37 10.05
N ILE A 155 -11.08 3.88 10.35
CA ILE A 155 -11.68 4.00 11.68
C ILE A 155 -10.96 3.08 12.68
N TYR A 156 -10.25 3.70 13.64
CA TYR A 156 -9.65 3.08 14.81
C TYR A 156 -10.14 3.83 16.07
N HIS A 157 -11.36 3.51 16.54
CA HIS A 157 -12.02 4.23 17.64
C HIS A 157 -11.13 4.41 18.88
N GLN A 158 -10.31 3.40 19.20
CA GLN A 158 -9.43 3.38 20.38
C GLN A 158 -8.25 4.35 20.26
N LEU A 159 -7.90 4.74 19.03
CA LEU A 159 -6.75 5.59 18.72
C LEU A 159 -7.13 7.04 18.42
N THR A 160 -8.42 7.41 18.48
CA THR A 160 -8.91 8.75 18.11
C THR A 160 -8.20 9.88 18.87
N LYS A 161 -7.85 9.66 20.13
CA LYS A 161 -7.13 10.65 20.94
C LYS A 161 -5.69 10.91 20.52
N TYR A 162 -5.13 10.04 19.65
CA TYR A 162 -3.76 10.14 19.16
C TYR A 162 -3.70 10.57 17.68
N MET A 163 -4.76 11.17 17.16
CA MET A 163 -4.87 11.54 15.74
C MET A 163 -3.70 12.41 15.25
N ASN A 164 -3.24 13.35 16.06
CA ASN A 164 -2.13 14.23 15.70
C ASN A 164 -0.81 13.48 15.59
N GLU A 165 -0.52 12.59 16.53
CA GLU A 165 0.69 11.77 16.54
C GLU A 165 0.68 10.76 15.38
N ILE A 166 -0.48 10.18 15.09
CA ILE A 166 -0.66 9.27 13.95
C ILE A 166 -0.46 10.03 12.64
N GLY A 167 -1.04 11.23 12.49
CA GLY A 167 -0.84 12.06 11.31
C GLY A 167 0.60 12.45 11.10
N TYR A 168 1.31 12.84 12.17
CA TYR A 168 2.75 13.15 12.11
C TYR A 168 3.58 11.92 11.72
N PHE A 169 3.31 10.76 12.30
CA PHE A 169 3.93 9.49 11.90
C PHE A 169 3.67 9.17 10.42
N THR A 170 2.43 9.32 9.97
CA THR A 170 2.03 9.00 8.60
C THR A 170 2.72 9.89 7.57
N PHE A 171 2.87 11.17 7.88
CA PHE A 171 3.64 12.10 7.04
C PHE A 171 5.08 11.60 6.83
N TRP A 172 5.78 11.27 7.92
CA TRP A 172 7.16 10.76 7.80
C TRP A 172 7.24 9.40 7.12
N LEU A 173 6.22 8.56 7.32
CA LEU A 173 6.11 7.28 6.61
C LEU A 173 5.96 7.49 5.10
N SER A 174 5.23 8.51 4.66
CA SER A 174 5.12 8.86 3.23
C SER A 174 6.45 9.33 2.65
N ILE A 175 7.16 10.21 3.36
CA ILE A 175 8.50 10.66 2.96
C ILE A 175 9.46 9.46 2.85
N LEU A 176 9.46 8.58 3.85
CA LEU A 176 10.26 7.33 3.81
C LEU A 176 9.87 6.45 2.62
N THR A 177 8.57 6.30 2.36
CA THR A 177 8.06 5.49 1.25
C THR A 177 8.55 6.01 -0.10
N ILE A 178 8.47 7.33 -0.33
CA ILE A 178 8.95 7.96 -1.56
C ILE A 178 10.47 7.75 -1.72
N PHE A 179 11.22 7.91 -0.63
CA PHE A 179 12.67 7.68 -0.64
C PHE A 179 13.01 6.20 -0.95
N VAL A 180 12.33 5.25 -0.31
CA VAL A 180 12.53 3.81 -0.56
C VAL A 180 12.18 3.46 -2.00
N ALA A 181 11.05 3.94 -2.51
CA ALA A 181 10.63 3.72 -3.89
C ALA A 181 11.66 4.27 -4.89
N TYR A 182 12.17 5.50 -4.66
CA TYR A 182 13.24 6.07 -5.48
C TYR A 182 14.50 5.18 -5.46
N LYS A 183 14.96 4.79 -4.29
CA LYS A 183 16.20 3.98 -4.14
C LYS A 183 16.09 2.59 -4.76
N LEU A 184 14.93 1.95 -4.65
CA LEU A 184 14.72 0.60 -5.16
C LEU A 184 14.48 0.54 -6.68
N THR A 185 14.10 1.66 -7.30
CA THR A 185 13.77 1.71 -8.73
C THR A 185 14.73 2.62 -9.50
N ILE A 186 14.54 3.92 -9.48
CA ILE A 186 15.30 4.91 -10.25
C ILE A 186 16.79 4.87 -9.86
N GLY A 187 17.11 4.94 -8.57
CA GLY A 187 18.47 4.94 -8.08
C GLY A 187 19.25 3.64 -8.35
N GLN A 188 18.58 2.53 -8.67
CA GLN A 188 19.24 1.31 -9.14
C GLN A 188 19.45 1.32 -10.66
N GLN A 189 18.57 1.97 -11.43
CA GLN A 189 18.74 2.12 -12.87
C GLN A 189 19.93 3.01 -13.19
N ASP A 190 20.04 4.16 -12.52
CA ASP A 190 21.16 5.09 -12.66
C ASP A 190 22.52 4.42 -12.41
N LYS A 191 22.59 3.52 -11.41
CA LYS A 191 23.82 2.76 -11.09
C LYS A 191 24.19 1.67 -12.10
N ARG A 192 23.28 1.26 -12.97
CA ARG A 192 23.55 0.26 -14.02
C ARG A 192 23.98 0.91 -15.35
N GLU A 193 23.67 2.19 -15.48
CA GLU A 193 24.00 2.98 -16.67
C GLU A 193 25.30 3.78 -16.48
N ALA A 194 25.80 3.92 -15.24
CA ALA A 194 27.08 4.53 -14.88
C ALA A 194 28.20 3.46 -14.80
#